data_c56e7ef931962e26ae7ce3b3c419aaa1
#
_entry.id   c56e7ef931962e26ae7ce3b3c419aaa1
#
_cell.length_a   1.000
_cell.length_b   1.000
_cell.length_c   1.000
_cell.angle_alpha   90.00
_cell.angle_beta   90.00
_cell.angle_gamma   90.00
#
_symmetry.space_group_name_H-M   'P 1'
#
loop_
_entity.id
_entity.type
_entity.pdbx_description
1 polymer ?
#
loop_
_entity_poly.entity_id
_entity_poly.type
_entity_poly.pdbx_seq_one_letter_code
_entity_poly.pdbx_strand_id
1 'polypeptide(L)'
;MMMKKSILALAALVLLAWGCSSDDDNSTSPATTPNPPMPTEIPSGTDTRPAWQSPNYDLYEQVMIVDVQLQDTLVKYASEQDLMSAIIGGEVRGVAAAQQDDDNWVFPLIIASDNAGVAIELSYYCDKLHRIFSIQWTTFDASVVPTGTGGIYQPEFVK
;
A
#
# COMPACT_ATOMS: atom_id res chain seq x y z
N MET A 1 -33.62 -28.83 19.55
CA MET A 1 -33.05 -30.20 19.54
C MET A 1 -31.58 -30.04 19.53
N MET A 2 -30.98 -29.78 20.63
CA MET A 2 -30.09 -30.50 21.51
C MET A 2 -29.13 -31.45 20.76
N MET A 3 -27.83 -31.15 20.81
CA MET A 3 -26.88 -32.05 21.43
C MET A 3 -25.52 -31.39 21.62
N LYS A 4 -25.19 -31.18 22.89
CA LYS A 4 -23.86 -31.01 23.47
C LYS A 4 -23.05 -32.32 23.23
N LYS A 5 -21.72 -32.18 23.09
CA LYS A 5 -20.76 -33.14 23.70
C LYS A 5 -19.40 -32.46 23.88
N SER A 6 -19.08 -32.24 25.12
CA SER A 6 -17.75 -32.07 25.72
C SER A 6 -17.02 -33.40 25.74
N ILE A 7 -15.68 -33.40 25.79
CA ILE A 7 -14.77 -34.35 26.44
C ILE A 7 -13.36 -33.71 26.29
N LEU A 8 -12.77 -33.17 27.35
CA LEU A 8 -11.94 -33.70 28.42
C LEU A 8 -10.51 -34.07 28.01
N ALA A 9 -9.60 -33.20 28.44
CA ALA A 9 -8.35 -33.39 29.18
C ALA A 9 -7.46 -34.64 28.90
N LEU A 10 -6.16 -34.35 28.67
CA LEU A 10 -5.13 -35.15 29.39
C LEU A 10 -3.84 -34.30 29.55
N ALA A 11 -3.48 -34.09 30.78
CA ALA A 11 -2.19 -33.59 31.23
C ALA A 11 -1.15 -34.70 31.18
N ALA A 12 0.07 -34.40 30.76
CA ALA A 12 1.24 -35.23 31.09
C ALA A 12 2.42 -34.36 31.41
N LEU A 13 2.68 -34.26 32.69
CA LEU A 13 3.83 -33.67 33.35
C LEU A 13 4.97 -34.71 33.29
N VAL A 14 6.14 -34.35 32.73
CA VAL A 14 7.38 -35.11 32.95
C VAL A 14 8.48 -34.12 33.33
N LEU A 15 8.79 -34.12 34.62
CA LEU A 15 10.01 -33.61 35.27
C LEU A 15 11.09 -34.67 35.23
N LEU A 16 12.30 -34.36 34.84
CA LEU A 16 13.57 -34.97 35.24
C LEU A 16 14.68 -34.02 34.81
N ALA A 17 15.30 -33.40 35.57
CA ALA A 17 16.35 -33.27 36.58
C ALA A 17 17.73 -33.70 36.07
N TRP A 18 18.66 -32.74 36.25
CA TRP A 18 20.05 -32.76 36.65
C TRP A 18 21.10 -33.29 35.69
N GLY A 19 22.09 -32.43 35.47
CA GLY A 19 23.42 -32.75 34.98
C GLY A 19 24.27 -31.54 34.89
N CYS A 20 24.85 -31.08 36.05
CA CYS A 20 26.05 -30.23 36.07
C CYS A 20 27.24 -31.10 35.73
N SER A 21 28.11 -30.65 34.82
CA SER A 21 29.55 -30.95 34.85
C SER A 21 30.32 -29.95 33.96
N SER A 22 31.05 -29.09 34.57
CA SER A 22 32.47 -28.66 34.43
C SER A 22 33.08 -28.41 33.05
N ASP A 23 33.53 -27.16 32.91
CA ASP A 23 34.76 -26.67 32.28
C ASP A 23 35.23 -27.29 30.97
N ASP A 24 35.18 -26.46 29.95
CA ASP A 24 36.34 -26.24 29.06
C ASP A 24 36.15 -24.90 28.29
N ASP A 25 37.14 -24.03 28.51
CA ASP A 25 37.36 -22.81 27.77
C ASP A 25 37.42 -23.07 26.24
N ASN A 26 36.38 -22.69 25.56
CA ASN A 26 36.51 -22.39 24.13
C ASN A 26 35.69 -21.16 23.81
N SER A 27 36.42 -20.04 23.68
CA SER A 27 35.94 -18.75 23.27
C SER A 27 35.35 -18.83 21.85
N THR A 28 34.11 -19.27 21.75
CA THR A 28 33.33 -19.16 20.53
C THR A 28 32.41 -17.95 20.69
N SER A 29 32.78 -16.86 20.06
CA SER A 29 31.89 -15.70 19.88
C SER A 29 30.49 -16.18 19.56
N PRO A 30 29.46 -15.69 20.24
CA PRO A 30 28.09 -15.99 19.84
C PRO A 30 27.90 -15.49 18.41
N ALA A 31 27.54 -16.40 17.52
CA ALA A 31 27.12 -16.05 16.19
C ALA A 31 26.00 -15.00 16.33
N THR A 32 26.31 -13.77 15.94
CA THR A 32 25.32 -12.72 15.84
C THR A 32 24.28 -13.19 14.84
N THR A 33 23.16 -13.68 15.33
CA THR A 33 21.98 -13.93 14.48
C THR A 33 21.71 -12.62 13.76
N PRO A 34 21.69 -12.57 12.43
CA PRO A 34 21.35 -11.35 11.71
C PRO A 34 19.99 -10.89 12.23
N ASN A 35 19.94 -9.74 12.86
CA ASN A 35 18.69 -9.12 13.22
C ASN A 35 17.84 -9.04 11.94
N PRO A 36 16.58 -9.50 11.91
CA PRO A 36 15.75 -9.34 10.74
C PRO A 36 15.78 -7.86 10.37
N PRO A 37 15.88 -7.52 9.08
CA PRO A 37 15.93 -6.12 8.66
C PRO A 37 14.73 -5.41 9.28
N MET A 38 14.99 -4.37 10.07
CA MET A 38 13.92 -3.51 10.57
C MET A 38 13.19 -2.97 9.34
N PRO A 39 11.84 -2.96 9.36
CA PRO A 39 11.07 -2.35 8.29
C PRO A 39 11.63 -0.94 8.10
N THR A 40 12.10 -0.63 6.91
CA THR A 40 12.65 0.70 6.61
C THR A 40 11.52 1.70 6.76
N GLU A 41 11.60 2.55 7.78
CA GLU A 41 10.65 3.63 7.94
C GLU A 41 10.88 4.66 6.84
N ILE A 42 9.78 5.10 6.21
CA ILE A 42 9.84 6.15 5.21
C ILE A 42 9.94 7.50 5.96
N PRO A 43 10.99 8.29 5.71
CA PRO A 43 11.16 9.57 6.39
C PRO A 43 10.07 10.55 5.96
N SER A 44 9.62 11.38 6.89
CA SER A 44 8.73 12.50 6.60
C SER A 44 9.41 13.54 5.69
N GLY A 45 8.61 14.18 4.85
CA GLY A 45 9.00 15.30 4.01
C GLY A 45 8.51 16.64 4.56
N THR A 46 8.48 17.64 3.70
CA THR A 46 8.00 19.00 4.00
C THR A 46 7.03 19.50 2.93
N ASP A 47 6.49 18.59 2.12
CA ASP A 47 5.57 18.96 1.06
C ASP A 47 4.25 19.44 1.67
N THR A 48 3.71 20.49 1.12
CA THR A 48 2.38 20.98 1.48
C THR A 48 1.33 20.22 0.70
N ARG A 49 0.12 20.10 1.29
CA ARG A 49 -1.02 19.52 0.59
C ARG A 49 -1.24 20.20 -0.75
N PRO A 50 -1.20 19.46 -1.86
CA PRO A 50 -1.38 20.05 -3.18
C PRO A 50 -2.83 20.50 -3.39
N ALA A 51 -3.00 21.56 -4.16
CA ALA A 51 -4.31 22.07 -4.56
C ALA A 51 -4.80 21.41 -5.87
N TRP A 52 -4.60 20.09 -6.02
CA TRP A 52 -5.08 19.35 -7.18
C TRP A 52 -6.60 19.38 -7.26
N GLN A 53 -7.10 19.59 -8.46
CA GLN A 53 -8.54 19.62 -8.74
C GLN A 53 -8.83 18.73 -9.94
N SER A 54 -9.94 18.00 -9.88
CA SER A 54 -10.43 17.24 -11.03
C SER A 54 -10.74 18.18 -12.19
N PRO A 55 -10.39 17.78 -13.41
CA PRO A 55 -10.74 18.58 -14.59
C PRO A 55 -12.25 18.59 -14.81
N ASN A 56 -12.72 19.50 -15.67
CA ASN A 56 -14.06 19.35 -16.24
C ASN A 56 -14.03 18.21 -17.28
N TYR A 57 -14.56 17.05 -16.92
CA TYR A 57 -14.53 15.84 -17.76
C TYR A 57 -15.28 16.02 -19.10
N ASP A 58 -16.27 16.91 -19.16
CA ASP A 58 -17.04 17.19 -20.40
C ASP A 58 -16.18 17.82 -21.51
N LEU A 59 -14.98 18.29 -21.19
CA LEU A 59 -14.04 18.86 -22.14
C LEU A 59 -13.19 17.81 -22.87
N TYR A 60 -13.29 16.53 -22.50
CA TYR A 60 -12.46 15.45 -23.03
C TYR A 60 -13.30 14.40 -23.74
N GLU A 61 -12.73 13.81 -24.78
CA GLU A 61 -13.44 12.80 -25.58
C GLU A 61 -13.57 11.46 -24.86
N GLN A 62 -12.65 11.15 -23.95
CA GLN A 62 -12.55 9.84 -23.32
C GLN A 62 -12.21 9.95 -21.85
N VAL A 63 -12.66 8.95 -21.07
CA VAL A 63 -12.29 8.77 -19.67
C VAL A 63 -11.84 7.33 -19.44
N MET A 64 -10.83 7.18 -18.58
CA MET A 64 -10.37 5.90 -18.03
C MET A 64 -10.75 5.89 -16.56
N ILE A 65 -11.38 4.82 -16.08
CA ILE A 65 -11.78 4.68 -14.66
C ILE A 65 -10.98 3.54 -14.07
N VAL A 66 -10.28 3.82 -12.97
CA VAL A 66 -9.43 2.84 -12.31
C VAL A 66 -9.45 3.02 -10.80
N ASP A 67 -9.38 1.92 -10.07
CA ASP A 67 -9.16 1.91 -8.65
C ASP A 67 -7.66 1.65 -8.40
N VAL A 68 -6.98 2.64 -7.83
CA VAL A 68 -5.57 2.52 -7.47
C VAL A 68 -5.46 2.20 -6.00
N GLN A 69 -4.92 1.01 -5.70
CA GLN A 69 -4.68 0.57 -4.34
C GLN A 69 -3.28 1.01 -3.88
N LEU A 70 -3.18 1.40 -2.63
CA LEU A 70 -1.90 1.78 -2.06
C LEU A 70 -1.02 0.55 -1.80
N GLN A 71 0.28 0.63 -2.11
CA GLN A 71 1.23 -0.44 -1.81
C GLN A 71 1.39 -0.63 -0.29
N ASP A 72 1.64 -1.86 0.15
CA ASP A 72 1.68 -2.26 1.57
C ASP A 72 2.61 -1.41 2.42
N THR A 73 3.75 -0.99 1.87
CA THR A 73 4.74 -0.16 2.59
C THR A 73 4.21 1.22 2.95
N LEU A 74 3.19 1.72 2.24
CA LEU A 74 2.57 3.03 2.45
C LEU A 74 1.28 2.97 3.27
N VAL A 75 0.60 1.82 3.31
CA VAL A 75 -0.71 1.65 3.98
C VAL A 75 -0.69 2.15 5.43
N LYS A 76 0.37 1.86 6.19
CA LYS A 76 0.49 2.30 7.60
C LYS A 76 0.55 3.82 7.79
N TYR A 77 0.91 4.55 6.75
CA TYR A 77 0.95 6.02 6.75
C TYR A 77 -0.29 6.65 6.16
N ALA A 78 -1.16 5.87 5.52
CA ALA A 78 -2.33 6.40 4.84
C ALA A 78 -3.37 6.99 5.79
N SER A 79 -4.18 7.90 5.25
CA SER A 79 -5.26 8.56 5.94
C SER A 79 -6.32 9.07 4.95
N GLU A 80 -7.51 9.41 5.45
CA GLU A 80 -8.59 10.05 4.67
C GLU A 80 -8.18 11.41 4.06
N GLN A 81 -7.08 12.00 4.56
CA GLN A 81 -6.58 13.28 4.08
C GLN A 81 -5.66 13.14 2.86
N ASP A 82 -5.34 11.93 2.47
CA ASP A 82 -4.44 11.66 1.34
C ASP A 82 -5.14 11.93 0.01
N LEU A 83 -4.34 12.29 -0.99
CA LEU A 83 -4.81 12.56 -2.34
C LEU A 83 -3.97 11.82 -3.36
N MET A 84 -4.59 11.41 -4.44
CA MET A 84 -3.90 10.91 -5.63
C MET A 84 -4.33 11.71 -6.85
N SER A 85 -3.37 12.05 -7.71
CA SER A 85 -3.64 12.67 -8.99
C SER A 85 -3.04 11.87 -10.14
N ALA A 86 -3.74 11.87 -11.27
CA ALA A 86 -3.22 11.43 -12.56
C ALA A 86 -2.84 12.66 -13.39
N ILE A 87 -1.64 12.65 -13.93
CA ILE A 87 -1.04 13.76 -14.68
C ILE A 87 -0.69 13.26 -16.08
N ILE A 88 -1.13 13.99 -17.11
CA ILE A 88 -0.79 13.74 -18.52
C ILE A 88 -0.22 15.04 -19.10
N GLY A 89 1.01 14.96 -19.62
CA GLY A 89 1.66 16.12 -20.21
C GLY A 89 1.86 17.31 -19.26
N GLY A 90 1.97 17.04 -17.95
CA GLY A 90 2.13 18.06 -16.90
C GLY A 90 0.81 18.67 -16.39
N GLU A 91 -0.33 18.23 -16.92
CA GLU A 91 -1.66 18.70 -16.50
C GLU A 91 -2.39 17.64 -15.67
N VAL A 92 -3.07 18.08 -14.60
CA VAL A 92 -3.91 17.20 -13.78
C VAL A 92 -5.13 16.78 -14.59
N ARG A 93 -5.28 15.48 -14.79
CA ARG A 93 -6.34 14.84 -15.60
C ARG A 93 -7.28 13.97 -14.77
N GLY A 94 -6.99 13.80 -13.49
CA GLY A 94 -7.84 13.13 -12.52
C GLY A 94 -7.34 13.34 -11.11
N VAL A 95 -8.26 13.38 -10.14
CA VAL A 95 -7.94 13.46 -8.71
C VAL A 95 -8.89 12.57 -7.94
N ALA A 96 -8.36 11.82 -6.99
CA ALA A 96 -9.14 11.03 -6.04
C ALA A 96 -8.66 11.28 -4.61
N ALA A 97 -9.60 11.30 -3.68
CA ALA A 97 -9.31 11.22 -2.25
C ALA A 97 -9.20 9.74 -1.84
N ALA A 98 -8.43 9.48 -0.80
CA ALA A 98 -8.31 8.16 -0.21
C ALA A 98 -9.67 7.66 0.32
N GLN A 99 -10.00 6.41 0.02
CA GLN A 99 -11.15 5.70 0.56
C GLN A 99 -10.65 4.42 1.23
N GLN A 100 -11.14 4.15 2.42
CA GLN A 100 -10.81 2.91 3.10
C GLN A 100 -11.67 1.77 2.55
N ASP A 101 -11.03 0.69 2.15
CA ASP A 101 -11.64 -0.55 1.71
C ASP A 101 -11.03 -1.70 2.51
N ASP A 102 -11.78 -2.21 3.47
CA ASP A 102 -11.31 -3.16 4.50
C ASP A 102 -10.00 -2.67 5.18
N ASP A 103 -8.92 -3.42 5.03
CA ASP A 103 -7.61 -3.12 5.61
C ASP A 103 -6.70 -2.29 4.67
N ASN A 104 -7.22 -1.84 3.53
CA ASN A 104 -6.45 -1.11 2.53
C ASN A 104 -7.03 0.27 2.20
N TRP A 105 -6.26 1.03 1.42
CA TRP A 105 -6.64 2.34 0.93
C TRP A 105 -6.69 2.33 -0.60
N VAL A 106 -7.80 2.80 -1.14
CA VAL A 106 -8.10 2.82 -2.56
C VAL A 106 -8.39 4.25 -3.01
N PHE A 107 -7.95 4.59 -4.19
CA PHE A 107 -8.17 5.88 -4.86
C PHE A 107 -8.95 5.64 -6.15
N PRO A 108 -10.27 5.87 -6.17
CA PRO A 108 -11.08 5.72 -7.39
C PRO A 108 -10.82 6.89 -8.33
N LEU A 109 -9.93 6.70 -9.28
CA LEU A 109 -9.53 7.73 -10.24
C LEU A 109 -10.40 7.67 -11.51
N ILE A 110 -10.91 8.83 -11.91
CA ILE A 110 -11.41 9.09 -13.25
C ILE A 110 -10.35 9.95 -13.93
N ILE A 111 -9.80 9.49 -15.05
CA ILE A 111 -8.72 10.14 -15.78
C ILE A 111 -9.22 10.51 -17.17
N ALA A 112 -9.10 11.77 -17.55
CA ALA A 112 -9.59 12.28 -18.83
C ALA A 112 -8.46 12.47 -19.86
N SER A 113 -8.72 12.13 -21.13
CA SER A 113 -7.81 12.41 -22.24
C SER A 113 -8.55 12.44 -23.58
N ASP A 114 -8.01 13.20 -24.53
CA ASP A 114 -8.46 13.17 -25.93
C ASP A 114 -7.69 12.13 -26.76
N ASN A 115 -6.60 11.57 -26.19
CA ASN A 115 -5.72 10.67 -26.90
C ASN A 115 -5.47 9.39 -26.11
N ALA A 116 -5.62 8.25 -26.76
CA ALA A 116 -5.19 6.98 -26.24
C ALA A 116 -3.64 6.83 -26.29
N GLY A 117 -3.09 5.98 -25.44
CA GLY A 117 -1.66 5.64 -25.45
C GLY A 117 -0.74 6.71 -24.88
N VAL A 118 -1.27 7.84 -24.39
CA VAL A 118 -0.46 8.87 -23.70
C VAL A 118 -0.02 8.40 -22.33
N ALA A 119 1.20 8.76 -21.93
CA ALA A 119 1.75 8.36 -20.64
C ALA A 119 1.02 9.06 -19.48
N ILE A 120 0.71 8.29 -18.44
CA ILE A 120 0.13 8.77 -17.19
C ILE A 120 1.21 8.72 -16.11
N GLU A 121 1.42 9.84 -15.43
CA GLU A 121 2.13 9.92 -14.16
C GLU A 121 1.12 9.92 -13.02
N LEU A 122 1.35 9.09 -12.00
CA LEU A 122 0.61 9.17 -10.74
C LEU A 122 1.42 9.96 -9.72
N SER A 123 0.75 10.85 -9.01
CA SER A 123 1.31 11.55 -7.86
C SER A 123 0.42 11.33 -6.64
N TYR A 124 0.99 10.75 -5.58
CA TYR A 124 0.35 10.46 -4.31
C TYR A 124 0.86 11.39 -3.23
N TYR A 125 -0.03 12.15 -2.61
CA TYR A 125 0.26 12.95 -1.43
C TYR A 125 -0.14 12.21 -0.17
N CYS A 126 0.84 11.92 0.69
CA CYS A 126 0.63 11.33 2.01
C CYS A 126 0.65 12.42 3.07
N ASP A 127 -0.49 12.66 3.70
CA ASP A 127 -0.66 13.72 4.70
C ASP A 127 0.19 13.47 5.95
N LYS A 128 0.21 12.25 6.47
CA LYS A 128 1.01 11.91 7.66
C LYS A 128 2.52 12.07 7.45
N LEU A 129 3.00 11.88 6.24
CA LEU A 129 4.41 12.03 5.91
C LEU A 129 4.75 13.41 5.38
N HIS A 130 3.76 14.27 5.09
CA HIS A 130 3.95 15.53 4.38
C HIS A 130 4.83 15.35 3.13
N ARG A 131 4.45 14.38 2.28
CA ARG A 131 5.28 13.97 1.16
C ARG A 131 4.45 13.62 -0.08
N ILE A 132 5.00 14.02 -1.24
CA ILE A 132 4.47 13.64 -2.55
C ILE A 132 5.39 12.57 -3.14
N PHE A 133 4.80 11.47 -3.58
CA PHE A 133 5.45 10.39 -4.32
C PHE A 133 4.92 10.40 -5.75
N SER A 134 5.80 10.39 -6.73
CA SER A 134 5.41 10.39 -8.14
C SER A 134 6.09 9.27 -8.90
N ILE A 135 5.35 8.65 -9.81
CA ILE A 135 5.86 7.62 -10.71
C ILE A 135 5.27 7.77 -12.11
N GLN A 136 6.04 7.39 -13.12
CA GLN A 136 5.48 7.04 -14.42
C GLN A 136 4.78 5.69 -14.26
N TRP A 137 3.47 5.66 -14.51
CA TRP A 137 2.66 4.49 -14.20
C TRP A 137 2.34 3.64 -15.44
N THR A 138 1.46 4.15 -16.31
CA THR A 138 0.97 3.43 -17.47
C THR A 138 0.61 4.38 -18.60
N THR A 139 -0.03 3.87 -19.62
CA THR A 139 -0.61 4.69 -20.69
C THR A 139 -2.14 4.73 -20.58
N PHE A 140 -2.72 5.83 -21.03
CA PHE A 140 -4.17 6.03 -21.05
C PHE A 140 -4.85 5.05 -22.01
N ASP A 141 -5.83 4.32 -21.48
CA ASP A 141 -6.66 3.38 -22.25
C ASP A 141 -8.11 3.43 -21.75
N ALA A 142 -8.98 4.09 -22.51
CA ALA A 142 -10.40 4.21 -22.19
C ALA A 142 -11.18 2.89 -22.25
N SER A 143 -10.60 1.83 -22.84
CA SER A 143 -11.21 0.50 -22.87
C SER A 143 -11.07 -0.26 -21.55
N VAL A 144 -10.20 0.22 -20.63
CA VAL A 144 -10.10 -0.30 -19.29
C VAL A 144 -11.39 0.03 -18.54
N VAL A 145 -12.24 -0.96 -18.39
CA VAL A 145 -13.45 -0.86 -17.58
C VAL A 145 -13.13 -1.44 -16.22
N PRO A 146 -13.44 -0.76 -15.12
CA PRO A 146 -13.39 -1.37 -13.81
C PRO A 146 -14.42 -2.50 -13.81
N THR A 147 -13.97 -3.70 -14.10
CA THR A 147 -14.78 -4.89 -13.83
C THR A 147 -14.75 -5.08 -12.32
N GLY A 148 -15.91 -5.16 -11.67
CA GLY A 148 -16.10 -5.23 -10.21
C GLY A 148 -15.39 -6.36 -9.47
N THR A 149 -14.34 -6.91 -10.05
CA THR A 149 -13.47 -7.94 -9.49
C THR A 149 -12.02 -7.83 -9.93
N GLY A 150 -11.54 -6.76 -10.59
CA GLY A 150 -10.18 -6.82 -11.10
C GLY A 150 -9.52 -5.58 -11.67
N GLY A 151 -10.11 -4.42 -11.58
CA GLY A 151 -9.47 -3.17 -11.99
C GLY A 151 -8.66 -2.49 -10.89
N ILE A 152 -8.17 -3.25 -9.91
CA ILE A 152 -7.32 -2.71 -8.84
C ILE A 152 -5.88 -2.73 -9.33
N TYR A 153 -5.25 -1.55 -9.34
CA TYR A 153 -3.84 -1.38 -9.67
C TYR A 153 -3.07 -0.98 -8.41
N GLN A 154 -1.97 -1.69 -8.14
CA GLN A 154 -1.10 -1.41 -7.00
C GLN A 154 0.29 -1.00 -7.50
N PRO A 155 0.51 0.28 -7.82
CA PRO A 155 1.81 0.76 -8.29
C PRO A 155 2.82 0.87 -7.16
N GLU A 156 4.11 0.68 -7.47
CA GLU A 156 5.21 0.86 -6.54
C GLU A 156 5.69 2.32 -6.55
N PHE A 157 5.31 3.11 -5.56
CA PHE A 157 5.81 4.47 -5.33
C PHE A 157 7.16 4.51 -4.61
N VAL A 158 7.47 3.47 -3.84
CA VAL A 158 8.68 3.37 -3.02
C VAL A 158 9.30 1.99 -3.21
N LYS A 159 10.60 1.95 -3.46
CA LYS A 159 11.40 0.71 -3.61
C LYS A 159 12.28 0.48 -2.39
#